data_aeb3d9f1738c8e9ee4780042efbe4070
#
_entry.id   aeb3d9f1738c8e9ee4780042efbe4070
#
_cell.length_a   1.000
_cell.length_b   1.000
_cell.length_c   1.000
_cell.angle_alpha   90.00
_cell.angle_beta   90.00
_cell.angle_gamma   90.00
#
_symmetry.space_group_name_H-M   'P 1'
#
loop_
_entity.id
_entity.type
_entity.pdbx_description
1 polymer ?
#
loop_
_entity_poly.entity_id
_entity_poly.type
_entity_poly.pdbx_seq_one_letter_code
_entity_poly.pdbx_strand_id
1 'polypeptide(L)'
;MGVHCAGHYMDDYYIIMPDVEQLKAVIREMVRRFETMGIRVNKRKCKIIPLTKSFRWCKARFTLTETGKVKVNGSRDGIKRARRKLKLFHQEFMAGKRPFSEVEQYMECQSAYYRNFNDHGRLLRLRRLYHAIFFGGAKCIKS
;
A
#
# COMPACT_ATOMS: atom_id res chain seq x y z
N MET A 1 25.28 -10.95 -17.72
CA MET A 1 24.42 -11.14 -16.53
C MET A 1 22.98 -10.92 -16.95
N GLY A 2 22.16 -11.96 -16.92
CA GLY A 2 20.75 -11.85 -17.25
C GLY A 2 19.94 -11.48 -16.01
N VAL A 3 19.29 -10.31 -16.02
CA VAL A 3 18.27 -9.97 -15.02
C VAL A 3 16.96 -10.61 -15.45
N HIS A 4 16.42 -11.53 -14.65
CA HIS A 4 15.19 -12.26 -15.00
C HIS A 4 13.93 -11.39 -14.95
N CYS A 5 13.83 -10.51 -13.96
CA CYS A 5 12.71 -9.60 -13.82
C CYS A 5 13.14 -8.32 -13.12
N ALA A 6 12.89 -7.20 -13.73
CA ALA A 6 13.13 -5.89 -13.14
C ALA A 6 12.07 -4.91 -13.62
N GLY A 7 11.83 -3.87 -12.81
CA GLY A 7 10.94 -2.79 -13.18
C GLY A 7 11.09 -1.61 -12.24
N HIS A 8 10.39 -0.53 -12.58
CA HIS A 8 10.38 0.66 -11.74
C HIS A 8 9.00 1.33 -11.74
N TYR A 9 8.75 2.08 -10.70
CA TYR A 9 7.63 2.99 -10.61
C TYR A 9 8.15 4.30 -10.02
N MET A 10 8.21 5.34 -10.86
CA MET A 10 8.91 6.59 -10.54
C MET A 10 10.36 6.30 -10.12
N ASP A 11 10.72 6.63 -8.89
CA ASP A 11 12.04 6.47 -8.27
C ASP A 11 12.21 5.15 -7.49
N ASP A 12 11.15 4.34 -7.39
CA ASP A 12 11.22 3.02 -6.75
C ASP A 12 11.53 1.93 -7.80
N TYR A 13 12.64 1.20 -7.61
CA TYR A 13 13.09 0.09 -8.48
C TYR A 13 12.96 -1.24 -7.76
N TYR A 14 12.65 -2.30 -8.53
CA TYR A 14 12.78 -3.67 -8.05
C TYR A 14 13.54 -4.53 -9.05
N ILE A 15 14.27 -5.51 -8.54
CA ILE A 15 14.98 -6.52 -9.29
C ILE A 15 14.71 -7.86 -8.61
N ILE A 16 14.36 -8.90 -9.39
CA ILE A 16 14.13 -10.25 -8.90
C ILE A 16 15.14 -11.16 -9.56
N MET A 17 15.91 -11.86 -8.76
CA MET A 17 16.93 -12.83 -9.20
C MET A 17 16.99 -14.01 -8.25
N PRO A 18 17.27 -15.23 -8.74
CA PRO A 18 17.40 -16.42 -7.89
C PRO A 18 18.68 -16.41 -7.05
N ASP A 19 19.77 -15.82 -7.55
CA ASP A 19 21.07 -15.77 -6.89
C ASP A 19 21.28 -14.42 -6.20
N VAL A 20 21.51 -14.47 -4.88
CA VAL A 20 21.67 -13.27 -4.04
C VAL A 20 23.00 -12.57 -4.31
N GLU A 21 24.09 -13.30 -4.62
CA GLU A 21 25.38 -12.68 -4.88
C GLU A 21 25.40 -11.96 -6.23
N GLN A 22 24.77 -12.55 -7.24
CA GLN A 22 24.53 -11.89 -8.52
C GLN A 22 23.64 -10.66 -8.34
N LEU A 23 22.57 -10.74 -7.55
CA LEU A 23 21.70 -9.60 -7.24
C LEU A 23 22.49 -8.46 -6.59
N LYS A 24 23.36 -8.76 -5.63
CA LYS A 24 24.24 -7.76 -4.99
C LYS A 24 25.20 -7.11 -6.00
N ALA A 25 25.75 -7.89 -6.93
CA ALA A 25 26.64 -7.38 -7.98
C ALA A 25 25.87 -6.41 -8.93
N VAL A 26 24.67 -6.79 -9.36
CA VAL A 26 23.80 -5.93 -10.19
C VAL A 26 23.44 -4.64 -9.46
N ILE A 27 23.08 -4.71 -8.18
CA ILE A 27 22.76 -3.52 -7.39
C ILE A 27 23.97 -2.59 -7.27
N ARG A 28 25.17 -3.12 -7.00
CA ARG A 28 26.40 -2.30 -6.94
C ARG A 28 26.66 -1.57 -8.26
N GLU A 29 26.55 -2.27 -9.38
CA GLU A 29 26.76 -1.67 -10.70
C GLU A 29 25.69 -0.63 -11.04
N MET A 30 24.44 -0.90 -10.71
CA MET A 30 23.35 0.06 -10.89
C MET A 30 23.59 1.35 -10.06
N VAL A 31 23.97 1.20 -8.79
CA VAL A 31 24.29 2.34 -7.92
C VAL A 31 25.46 3.16 -8.51
N ARG A 32 26.52 2.50 -8.96
CA ARG A 32 27.67 3.15 -9.60
C ARG A 32 27.24 3.98 -10.81
N ARG A 33 26.39 3.41 -11.69
CA ARG A 33 25.87 4.12 -12.88
C ARG A 33 24.98 5.31 -12.50
N PHE A 34 24.14 5.17 -11.48
CA PHE A 34 23.35 6.32 -11.00
C PHE A 34 24.22 7.44 -10.45
N GLU A 35 25.27 7.08 -9.70
CA GLU A 35 26.22 8.06 -9.18
C GLU A 35 26.96 8.82 -10.29
N THR A 36 27.32 8.16 -11.42
CA THR A 36 27.91 8.84 -12.58
C THR A 36 26.95 9.79 -13.29
N MET A 37 25.65 9.58 -13.15
CA MET A 37 24.59 10.47 -13.65
C MET A 37 24.17 11.55 -12.64
N GLY A 38 24.87 11.66 -11.51
CA GLY A 38 24.54 12.62 -10.45
C GLY A 38 23.35 12.20 -9.57
N ILE A 39 22.83 10.98 -9.72
CA ILE A 39 21.70 10.47 -8.94
C ILE A 39 22.19 9.79 -7.67
N ARG A 40 21.78 10.28 -6.50
CA ARG A 40 22.12 9.68 -5.21
C ARG A 40 21.10 8.62 -4.80
N VAL A 41 21.55 7.37 -4.71
CA VAL A 41 20.73 6.26 -4.22
C VAL A 41 20.68 6.25 -2.69
N ASN A 42 19.46 6.20 -2.12
CA ASN A 42 19.29 6.07 -0.68
C ASN A 42 19.55 4.63 -0.22
N LYS A 43 20.80 4.31 0.15
CA LYS A 43 21.22 2.96 0.57
C LYS A 43 20.40 2.41 1.76
N ARG A 44 19.87 3.27 2.64
CA ARG A 44 19.02 2.83 3.79
C ARG A 44 17.66 2.28 3.35
N LYS A 45 17.18 2.69 2.17
CA LYS A 45 15.92 2.19 1.59
C LYS A 45 16.11 0.96 0.72
N CYS A 46 17.32 0.69 0.23
CA CYS A 46 17.64 -0.51 -0.55
C CYS A 46 17.56 -1.74 0.36
N LYS A 47 16.76 -2.73 -0.02
CA LYS A 47 16.53 -3.95 0.76
C LYS A 47 16.52 -5.16 -0.14
N ILE A 48 17.26 -6.18 0.22
CA ILE A 48 17.15 -7.52 -0.37
C ILE A 48 16.16 -8.31 0.51
N ILE A 49 15.11 -8.82 -0.08
CA ILE A 49 14.03 -9.50 0.64
C ILE A 49 13.77 -10.84 -0.04
N PRO A 50 13.85 -11.98 0.68
CA PRO A 50 13.43 -13.26 0.13
C PRO A 50 11.94 -13.21 -0.26
N LEU A 51 11.55 -13.75 -1.43
CA LEU A 51 10.16 -13.77 -1.89
C LEU A 51 9.25 -14.64 -1.00
N THR A 52 9.83 -15.53 -0.19
CA THR A 52 9.11 -16.28 0.86
C THR A 52 8.57 -15.39 1.98
N LYS A 53 9.12 -14.17 2.12
CA LYS A 53 8.63 -13.18 3.09
C LYS A 53 7.79 -12.11 2.39
N SER A 54 6.74 -11.67 3.06
CA SER A 54 5.94 -10.57 2.54
C SER A 54 6.71 -9.25 2.58
N PHE A 55 6.63 -8.47 1.52
CA PHE A 55 7.30 -7.18 1.41
C PHE A 55 6.33 -6.06 1.03
N ARG A 56 6.78 -4.82 1.16
CA ARG A 56 6.00 -3.62 0.81
C ARG A 56 6.64 -2.93 -0.40
N TRP A 57 5.82 -2.64 -1.40
CA TRP A 57 6.22 -1.84 -2.55
C TRP A 57 5.01 -1.03 -3.03
N CYS A 58 5.19 0.22 -3.45
CA CYS A 58 4.14 1.12 -3.94
C CYS A 58 2.87 1.16 -3.05
N LYS A 59 3.06 1.27 -1.72
CA LYS A 59 1.98 1.29 -0.70
C LYS A 59 1.18 -0.01 -0.56
N ALA A 60 1.48 -1.05 -1.34
CA ALA A 60 0.91 -2.38 -1.22
C ALA A 60 1.83 -3.35 -0.46
N ARG A 61 1.26 -4.42 0.06
CA ARG A 61 1.98 -5.55 0.63
C ARG A 61 1.78 -6.75 -0.29
N PHE A 62 2.89 -7.28 -0.76
CA PHE A 62 2.96 -8.47 -1.60
C PHE A 62 3.35 -9.68 -0.76
N THR A 63 2.72 -10.81 -1.02
CA THR A 63 3.03 -12.09 -0.39
C THR A 63 2.92 -13.17 -1.45
N LEU A 64 4.00 -13.86 -1.72
CA LEU A 64 3.99 -15.05 -2.55
C LEU A 64 3.49 -16.22 -1.69
N THR A 65 2.47 -16.93 -2.18
CA THR A 65 1.95 -18.13 -1.52
C THR A 65 2.75 -19.36 -1.95
N GLU A 66 2.67 -20.43 -1.18
CA GLU A 66 3.28 -21.73 -1.52
C GLU A 66 2.77 -22.28 -2.86
N THR A 67 1.55 -21.92 -3.26
CA THR A 67 0.96 -22.29 -4.56
C THR A 67 1.42 -21.39 -5.73
N GLY A 68 2.40 -20.50 -5.52
CA GLY A 68 2.89 -19.57 -6.55
C GLY A 68 1.98 -18.36 -6.81
N LYS A 69 0.84 -18.25 -6.13
CA LYS A 69 -0.04 -17.08 -6.28
C LYS A 69 0.46 -15.88 -5.49
N VAL A 70 0.37 -14.70 -6.07
CA VAL A 70 0.69 -13.43 -5.39
C VAL A 70 -0.56 -12.85 -4.74
N LYS A 71 -0.52 -12.70 -3.42
CA LYS A 71 -1.53 -11.92 -2.68
C LYS A 71 -1.07 -10.48 -2.55
N VAL A 72 -1.91 -9.55 -2.98
CA VAL A 72 -1.68 -8.11 -2.84
C VAL A 72 -2.69 -7.54 -1.86
N ASN A 73 -2.21 -6.85 -0.83
CA ASN A 73 -3.06 -6.25 0.19
C ASN A 73 -2.71 -4.77 0.38
N GLY A 74 -3.66 -3.97 0.76
CA GLY A 74 -3.43 -2.58 1.14
C GLY A 74 -2.54 -2.47 2.40
N SER A 75 -1.97 -1.29 2.63
CA SER A 75 -1.09 -1.02 3.77
C SER A 75 -1.86 -1.06 5.11
N ARG A 76 -1.28 -1.69 6.15
CA ARG A 76 -1.82 -1.60 7.52
C ARG A 76 -1.85 -0.17 8.05
N ASP A 77 -0.86 0.64 7.69
CA ASP A 77 -0.82 2.04 8.10
C ASP A 77 -1.84 2.88 7.34
N GLY A 78 -2.20 2.46 6.12
CA GLY A 78 -3.28 3.06 5.32
C GLY A 78 -4.61 2.99 6.06
N ILE A 79 -5.01 1.82 6.56
CA ILE A 79 -6.28 1.68 7.30
C ILE A 79 -6.28 2.46 8.61
N LYS A 80 -5.15 2.51 9.33
CA LYS A 80 -5.04 3.31 10.55
C LYS A 80 -5.24 4.80 10.26
N ARG A 81 -4.60 5.31 9.19
CA ARG A 81 -4.77 6.70 8.74
C ARG A 81 -6.20 6.98 8.28
N ALA A 82 -6.79 6.08 7.49
CA ALA A 82 -8.16 6.22 7.04
C ALA A 82 -9.16 6.31 8.20
N ARG A 83 -8.98 5.46 9.22
CA ARG A 83 -9.82 5.51 10.43
C ARG A 83 -9.65 6.81 11.23
N ARG A 84 -8.42 7.32 11.37
CA ARG A 84 -8.16 8.61 12.03
C ARG A 84 -8.81 9.76 11.26
N LYS A 85 -8.62 9.77 9.93
CA LYS A 85 -9.18 10.82 9.08
C LYS A 85 -10.71 10.81 9.09
N LEU A 86 -11.33 9.64 9.11
CA LEU A 86 -12.77 9.52 9.19
C LEU A 86 -13.35 10.05 10.52
N LYS A 87 -12.65 9.81 11.64
CA LYS A 87 -13.03 10.38 12.93
C LYS A 87 -12.90 11.91 12.95
N LEU A 88 -11.82 12.44 12.35
CA LEU A 88 -11.63 13.87 12.21
C LEU A 88 -12.75 14.50 11.38
N PHE A 89 -13.09 13.88 10.24
CA PHE A 89 -14.16 14.34 9.37
C PHE A 89 -15.51 14.35 10.09
N HIS A 90 -15.77 13.36 10.96
CA HIS A 90 -16.97 13.37 11.79
C HIS A 90 -16.99 14.56 12.75
N GLN A 91 -15.88 14.86 13.44
CA GLN A 91 -15.77 16.03 14.34
C GLN A 91 -15.99 17.34 13.58
N GLU A 92 -15.39 17.48 12.39
CA GLU A 92 -15.54 18.65 11.52
C GLU A 92 -16.97 18.82 11.00
N PHE A 93 -17.61 17.71 10.63
CA PHE A 93 -19.01 17.68 10.20
C PHE A 93 -19.95 18.10 11.33
N MET A 94 -19.78 17.54 12.53
CA MET A 94 -20.58 17.92 13.71
C MET A 94 -20.37 19.39 14.13
N ALA A 95 -19.21 19.97 13.82
CA ALA A 95 -18.90 21.38 14.04
C ALA A 95 -19.36 22.30 12.88
N GLY A 96 -20.05 21.79 11.87
CA GLY A 96 -20.47 22.53 10.68
C GLY A 96 -19.34 23.01 9.75
N LYS A 97 -18.10 22.52 9.98
CA LYS A 97 -16.91 22.90 9.20
C LYS A 97 -16.71 22.11 7.92
N ARG A 98 -17.42 21.01 7.74
CA ARG A 98 -17.26 20.12 6.60
C ARG A 98 -18.63 19.63 6.12
N PRO A 99 -18.93 19.70 4.81
CA PRO A 99 -20.15 19.14 4.26
C PRO A 99 -20.08 17.61 4.22
N PHE A 100 -21.21 16.95 4.36
CA PHE A 100 -21.29 15.49 4.35
C PHE A 100 -20.83 14.87 3.02
N SER A 101 -21.04 15.56 1.91
CA SER A 101 -20.60 15.12 0.58
C SER A 101 -19.10 14.83 0.48
N GLU A 102 -18.26 15.60 1.20
CA GLU A 102 -16.82 15.32 1.24
C GLU A 102 -16.49 14.04 2.02
N VAL A 103 -17.29 13.70 3.01
CA VAL A 103 -17.14 12.45 3.76
C VAL A 103 -17.49 11.26 2.85
N GLU A 104 -18.58 11.39 2.08
CA GLU A 104 -18.99 10.36 1.11
C GLU A 104 -17.93 10.18 0.03
N GLN A 105 -17.47 11.26 -0.59
CA GLN A 105 -16.39 11.21 -1.58
C GLN A 105 -15.13 10.54 -1.03
N TYR A 106 -14.77 10.85 0.22
CA TYR A 106 -13.64 10.18 0.87
C TYR A 106 -13.88 8.68 1.02
N MET A 107 -15.07 8.26 1.42
CA MET A 107 -15.41 6.84 1.56
C MET A 107 -15.43 6.10 0.21
N GLU A 108 -15.87 6.75 -0.86
CA GLU A 108 -15.79 6.21 -2.22
C GLU A 108 -14.34 5.99 -2.65
N CYS A 109 -13.47 6.99 -2.49
CA CYS A 109 -12.03 6.87 -2.77
C CYS A 109 -11.38 5.72 -1.97
N GLN A 110 -11.72 5.59 -0.68
CA GLN A 110 -11.20 4.48 0.13
C GLN A 110 -11.75 3.13 -0.34
N SER A 111 -13.02 3.08 -0.74
CA SER A 111 -13.64 1.86 -1.27
C SER A 111 -12.99 1.40 -2.57
N ALA A 112 -12.76 2.31 -3.51
CA ALA A 112 -12.04 2.03 -4.75
C ALA A 112 -10.61 1.52 -4.46
N TYR A 113 -9.88 2.19 -3.57
CA TYR A 113 -8.53 1.78 -3.18
C TYR A 113 -8.47 0.34 -2.65
N TYR A 114 -9.36 -0.03 -1.69
CA TYR A 114 -9.34 -1.37 -1.11
C TYR A 114 -9.87 -2.45 -2.08
N ARG A 115 -10.79 -2.13 -2.99
CA ARG A 115 -11.24 -3.04 -4.05
C ARG A 115 -10.10 -3.39 -4.99
N ASN A 116 -9.26 -2.45 -5.39
CA ASN A 116 -8.11 -2.70 -6.27
C ASN A 116 -7.10 -3.70 -5.69
N PHE A 117 -7.10 -3.89 -4.38
CA PHE A 117 -6.24 -4.88 -3.71
C PHE A 117 -7.00 -6.14 -3.24
N ASN A 118 -8.27 -6.31 -3.62
CA ASN A 118 -9.14 -7.39 -3.12
C ASN A 118 -9.17 -7.47 -1.58
N ASP A 119 -9.00 -6.32 -0.90
CA ASP A 119 -8.87 -6.23 0.55
C ASP A 119 -10.23 -5.95 1.22
N HIS A 120 -11.18 -6.81 0.91
CA HIS A 120 -12.58 -6.69 1.38
C HIS A 120 -12.68 -6.60 2.91
N GLY A 121 -11.83 -7.33 3.64
CA GLY A 121 -11.85 -7.32 5.10
C GLY A 121 -11.52 -5.96 5.71
N ARG A 122 -10.57 -5.20 5.11
CA ARG A 122 -10.26 -3.84 5.58
C ARG A 122 -11.33 -2.84 5.16
N LEU A 123 -11.87 -2.97 3.95
CA LEU A 123 -12.97 -2.15 3.50
C LEU A 123 -14.19 -2.30 4.39
N LEU A 124 -14.57 -3.55 4.73
CA LEU A 124 -15.70 -3.83 5.61
C LEU A 124 -15.52 -3.18 7.00
N ARG A 125 -14.31 -3.29 7.58
CA ARG A 125 -14.00 -2.64 8.87
C ARG A 125 -14.09 -1.11 8.81
N LEU A 126 -13.68 -0.50 7.69
CA LEU A 126 -13.80 0.95 7.51
C LEU A 126 -15.25 1.38 7.35
N ARG A 127 -16.05 0.63 6.57
CA ARG A 127 -17.49 0.87 6.40
C ARG A 127 -18.24 0.73 7.71
N ARG A 128 -17.96 -0.31 8.50
CA ARG A 128 -18.57 -0.47 9.84
C ARG A 128 -18.28 0.73 10.74
N LEU A 129 -17.04 1.22 10.74
CA LEU A 129 -16.69 2.42 11.50
C LEU A 129 -17.46 3.65 10.98
N TYR A 130 -17.51 3.85 9.66
CA TYR A 130 -18.26 4.94 9.03
C TYR A 130 -19.72 4.94 9.45
N HIS A 131 -20.40 3.79 9.33
CA HIS A 131 -21.80 3.66 9.75
C HIS A 131 -21.98 3.88 11.26
N ALA A 132 -21.06 3.37 12.10
CA ALA A 132 -21.15 3.55 13.53
C ALA A 132 -21.06 5.01 13.97
N ILE A 133 -20.19 5.81 13.35
CA ILE A 133 -19.97 7.21 13.78
C ILE A 133 -20.92 8.21 13.10
N PHE A 134 -21.39 7.96 11.88
CA PHE A 134 -22.26 8.89 11.17
C PHE A 134 -23.74 8.54 11.27
N PHE A 135 -24.10 7.28 11.51
CA PHE A 135 -25.49 6.81 11.51
C PHE A 135 -25.88 6.05 12.79
N GLY A 136 -25.14 6.25 13.89
CA GLY A 136 -25.55 5.74 15.20
C GLY A 136 -25.61 4.21 15.33
N GLY A 137 -24.78 3.46 14.59
CA GLY A 137 -24.70 2.00 14.75
C GLY A 137 -25.89 1.21 14.20
N ALA A 138 -26.69 1.77 13.30
CA ALA A 138 -27.71 1.02 12.58
C ALA A 138 -27.08 -0.22 11.92
N LYS A 139 -27.66 -1.39 12.18
CA LYS A 139 -27.15 -2.72 11.79
C LYS A 139 -26.67 -2.73 10.36
N CYS A 140 -25.40 -3.12 10.17
CA CYS A 140 -24.80 -3.39 8.85
C CYS A 140 -25.74 -4.32 8.08
N ILE A 141 -26.36 -3.82 7.02
CA ILE A 141 -27.12 -4.63 6.07
C ILE A 141 -26.11 -5.61 5.45
N LYS A 142 -26.36 -6.91 5.69
CA LYS A 142 -25.67 -7.99 4.97
C LYS A 142 -26.09 -7.91 3.50
N SER A 143 -25.19 -7.71 2.61
CA SER A 143 -25.26 -8.05 1.21
C SER A 143 -23.95 -8.65 0.76
#